data_00c07e4ec4769bda19af99234e775e71
#
_entry.id   00c07e4ec4769bda19af99234e775e71
#
_cell.length_a   1.000
_cell.length_b   1.000
_cell.length_c   1.000
_cell.angle_alpha   90.00
_cell.angle_beta   90.00
_cell.angle_gamma   90.00
#
_symmetry.space_group_name_H-M   'P 1'
#
loop_
_entity.id
_entity.type
_entity.pdbx_description
1 polymer ?
#
loop_
_entity_poly.entity_id
_entity_poly.type
_entity_poly.pdbx_seq_one_letter_code
_entity_poly.pdbx_strand_id
1 'polypeptide(L)'
;MKKIVYTTMVALLLVACSKESDDTGSGTGGGGESGGVTEVTPVTSDLTVNLTTDKACYRPGESVSFTADALPAGAKIRYRTMDKVVSEQAAVGTTWTWTAPATDYTGYLVDVYRTKENGTEVILGTIAVDVSSDWTRFPRYGFVATFDASKKVDGVIEKEMAFLNRCHINGVQFQDWHNKHHWPLGGTREHLDEVYKDIANREVYTEVVKKYISTQHSLGMKSMLYNLCIGA
;
A
#
# COMPACT_ATOMS: atom_id res chain seq x y z
N MET A 1 -11.58 38.17 15.54
CA MET A 1 -10.87 37.07 14.87
C MET A 1 -11.93 36.23 14.13
N LYS A 2 -12.03 36.35 12.82
CA LYS A 2 -13.01 35.63 11.98
C LYS A 2 -12.37 34.31 11.52
N LYS A 3 -12.97 33.18 11.90
CA LYS A 3 -12.59 31.85 11.39
C LYS A 3 -13.16 31.67 9.99
N ILE A 4 -12.30 31.51 8.99
CA ILE A 4 -12.67 31.16 7.62
C ILE A 4 -12.69 29.64 7.54
N VAL A 5 -13.88 29.08 7.30
CA VAL A 5 -14.08 27.66 7.05
C VAL A 5 -14.02 27.45 5.54
N TYR A 6 -13.01 26.71 5.06
CA TYR A 6 -12.96 26.29 3.66
C TYR A 6 -13.72 24.97 3.52
N THR A 7 -14.86 25.02 2.85
CA THR A 7 -15.59 23.83 2.42
C THR A 7 -15.08 23.43 1.05
N THR A 8 -14.32 22.36 0.97
CA THR A 8 -13.85 21.80 -0.29
C THR A 8 -14.93 20.90 -0.87
N MET A 9 -15.55 21.36 -1.94
CA MET A 9 -16.54 20.60 -2.69
C MET A 9 -15.82 19.68 -3.67
N VAL A 10 -15.84 18.37 -3.41
CA VAL A 10 -15.33 17.36 -4.35
C VAL A 10 -16.45 17.02 -5.32
N ALA A 11 -16.30 17.44 -6.56
CA ALA A 11 -17.20 17.05 -7.65
C ALA A 11 -16.83 15.65 -8.16
N LEU A 12 -17.71 14.68 -7.96
CA LEU A 12 -17.57 13.32 -8.49
C LEU A 12 -18.10 13.33 -9.94
N LEU A 13 -17.19 13.21 -10.90
CA LEU A 13 -17.54 12.99 -12.31
C LEU A 13 -17.84 11.50 -12.53
N LEU A 14 -19.11 11.14 -12.62
CA LEU A 14 -19.56 9.84 -13.09
C LEU A 14 -19.51 9.83 -14.63
N VAL A 15 -18.56 9.13 -15.20
CA VAL A 15 -18.55 8.79 -16.63
C VAL A 15 -19.37 7.53 -16.81
N ALA A 16 -20.57 7.67 -17.33
CA ALA A 16 -21.38 6.55 -17.77
C ALA A 16 -20.95 6.15 -19.19
N CYS A 17 -20.31 4.99 -19.33
CA CYS A 17 -20.15 4.34 -20.63
C CYS A 17 -21.45 3.64 -21.01
N SER A 18 -22.20 4.21 -21.92
CA SER A 18 -23.30 3.52 -22.61
C SER A 18 -22.72 2.61 -23.68
N LYS A 19 -23.07 1.35 -23.62
CA LYS A 19 -22.75 0.34 -24.62
C LYS A 19 -23.90 0.30 -25.62
N GLU A 20 -23.63 0.70 -26.85
CA GLU A 20 -24.55 0.45 -27.97
C GLU A 20 -24.49 -1.05 -28.33
N SER A 21 -25.64 -1.68 -28.37
CA SER A 21 -25.82 -3.05 -28.86
C SER A 21 -26.28 -2.99 -30.30
N ASP A 22 -25.44 -3.43 -31.24
CA ASP A 22 -25.89 -3.81 -32.58
C ASP A 22 -26.28 -5.30 -32.58
N ASP A 23 -27.55 -5.52 -32.92
CA ASP A 23 -28.17 -6.82 -33.07
C ASP A 23 -28.20 -7.21 -34.55
N THR A 24 -27.53 -8.30 -34.92
CA THR A 24 -27.96 -9.14 -36.04
C THR A 24 -27.21 -10.47 -36.03
N GLY A 25 -27.96 -11.58 -36.01
CA GLY A 25 -27.41 -12.87 -36.43
C GLY A 25 -27.96 -14.10 -35.73
N SER A 26 -29.04 -14.63 -36.26
CA SER A 26 -29.63 -15.95 -36.01
C SER A 26 -28.64 -17.13 -36.02
N GLY A 27 -28.76 -18.01 -35.02
CA GLY A 27 -28.10 -19.32 -35.02
C GLY A 27 -28.58 -20.21 -33.88
N THR A 28 -29.38 -21.15 -34.19
CA THR A 28 -29.97 -22.21 -33.37
C THR A 28 -28.96 -23.16 -32.74
N GLY A 29 -29.19 -23.55 -31.48
CA GLY A 29 -28.84 -24.91 -31.04
C GLY A 29 -28.20 -25.08 -29.68
N GLY A 30 -28.94 -25.51 -28.69
CA GLY A 30 -28.53 -26.59 -27.82
C GLY A 30 -27.85 -26.31 -26.49
N GLY A 31 -28.50 -26.68 -25.41
CA GLY A 31 -27.85 -27.05 -24.15
C GLY A 31 -27.93 -25.98 -23.07
N GLY A 32 -29.06 -25.91 -22.36
CA GLY A 32 -29.16 -25.11 -21.14
C GLY A 32 -28.36 -25.73 -20.02
N GLU A 33 -27.20 -25.17 -19.71
CA GLU A 33 -26.69 -25.23 -18.34
C GLU A 33 -27.35 -24.10 -17.56
N SER A 34 -28.23 -24.48 -16.65
CA SER A 34 -28.77 -23.61 -15.61
C SER A 34 -27.61 -23.17 -14.73
N GLY A 35 -26.93 -22.12 -15.13
CA GLY A 35 -26.02 -21.41 -14.28
C GLY A 35 -26.84 -20.84 -13.13
N GLY A 36 -26.79 -21.50 -11.98
CA GLY A 36 -27.37 -20.98 -10.76
C GLY A 36 -26.82 -19.58 -10.52
N VAL A 37 -27.72 -18.60 -10.52
CA VAL A 37 -27.37 -17.24 -10.09
C VAL A 37 -26.92 -17.37 -8.64
N THR A 38 -25.62 -17.30 -8.40
CA THR A 38 -25.09 -17.27 -7.04
C THR A 38 -25.60 -15.97 -6.44
N GLU A 39 -26.50 -16.08 -5.47
CA GLU A 39 -27.03 -14.92 -4.76
C GLU A 39 -25.86 -14.18 -4.12
N VAL A 40 -25.66 -12.94 -4.54
CA VAL A 40 -24.58 -12.11 -3.99
C VAL A 40 -24.97 -11.69 -2.58
N THR A 41 -24.23 -12.15 -1.60
CA THR A 41 -24.44 -11.74 -0.21
C THR A 41 -24.34 -10.21 -0.10
N PRO A 42 -25.36 -9.52 0.44
CA PRO A 42 -25.28 -8.08 0.63
C PRO A 42 -24.10 -7.68 1.50
N VAL A 43 -23.27 -6.76 1.02
CA VAL A 43 -22.08 -6.28 1.73
C VAL A 43 -22.21 -4.79 1.99
N THR A 44 -21.94 -4.38 3.22
CA THR A 44 -21.79 -2.98 3.61
C THR A 44 -20.42 -2.76 4.24
N SER A 45 -20.01 -1.52 4.40
CA SER A 45 -18.75 -1.20 5.09
C SER A 45 -18.98 -0.27 6.26
N ASP A 46 -18.25 -0.52 7.34
CA ASP A 46 -18.19 0.33 8.53
C ASP A 46 -16.73 0.25 9.01
N LEU A 47 -15.86 1.04 8.39
CA LEU A 47 -14.40 0.92 8.53
C LEU A 47 -13.94 1.47 9.89
N THR A 48 -14.15 0.68 10.92
CA THR A 48 -13.80 0.97 12.32
C THR A 48 -12.53 0.28 12.79
N VAL A 49 -11.96 -0.62 11.98
CA VAL A 49 -10.75 -1.38 12.27
C VAL A 49 -9.62 -0.96 11.34
N ASN A 50 -8.52 -0.48 11.91
CA ASN A 50 -7.30 -0.19 11.15
C ASN A 50 -6.39 -1.40 11.13
N LEU A 51 -6.01 -1.80 9.92
CA LEU A 51 -5.11 -2.93 9.68
C LEU A 51 -3.76 -2.45 9.19
N THR A 52 -2.70 -3.13 9.62
CA THR A 52 -1.33 -2.94 9.13
C THR A 52 -0.67 -4.28 8.85
N THR A 53 0.33 -4.28 7.97
CA THR A 53 1.20 -5.42 7.69
C THR A 53 2.65 -5.06 8.01
N ASP A 54 3.47 -6.07 8.27
CA ASP A 54 4.89 -5.89 8.59
C ASP A 54 5.73 -5.46 7.37
N LYS A 55 5.26 -5.70 6.14
CA LYS A 55 5.96 -5.34 4.89
C LYS A 55 5.02 -4.79 3.83
N ALA A 56 5.60 -4.10 2.83
CA ALA A 56 4.87 -3.59 1.67
C ALA A 56 4.63 -4.65 0.59
N CYS A 57 5.42 -5.72 0.55
CA CYS A 57 5.33 -6.78 -0.45
C CYS A 57 5.91 -8.08 0.12
N TYR A 58 5.36 -9.20 -0.30
CA TYR A 58 5.74 -10.55 0.15
C TYR A 58 6.09 -11.42 -1.03
N ARG A 59 6.91 -12.44 -0.79
CA ARG A 59 7.19 -13.49 -1.78
C ARG A 59 6.12 -14.58 -1.71
N PRO A 60 5.92 -15.35 -2.80
CA PRO A 60 5.10 -16.55 -2.76
C PRO A 60 5.48 -17.47 -1.60
N GLY A 61 4.51 -17.91 -0.82
CA GLY A 61 4.72 -18.78 0.35
C GLY A 61 5.28 -18.06 1.60
N GLU A 62 5.50 -16.75 1.56
CA GLU A 62 5.99 -16.00 2.72
C GLU A 62 4.87 -15.77 3.75
N SER A 63 5.26 -15.73 5.02
CA SER A 63 4.34 -15.38 6.11
C SER A 63 4.12 -13.88 6.19
N VAL A 64 2.87 -13.47 6.19
CA VAL A 64 2.40 -12.09 6.35
C VAL A 64 1.98 -11.90 7.79
N SER A 65 2.53 -10.91 8.48
CA SER A 65 2.13 -10.54 9.84
C SER A 65 1.18 -9.35 9.80
N PHE A 66 0.00 -9.52 10.41
CA PHE A 66 -1.02 -8.48 10.51
C PHE A 66 -1.16 -7.97 11.94
N THR A 67 -1.49 -6.69 12.04
CA THR A 67 -1.89 -6.05 13.29
C THR A 67 -3.16 -5.24 13.04
N ALA A 68 -4.14 -5.39 13.95
CA ALA A 68 -5.33 -4.57 14.02
C ALA A 68 -5.29 -3.71 15.28
N ASP A 69 -5.84 -2.50 15.23
CA ASP A 69 -5.99 -1.64 16.42
C ASP A 69 -7.05 -2.16 17.37
N ALA A 70 -8.08 -2.84 16.87
CA ALA A 70 -9.12 -3.52 17.65
C ALA A 70 -9.74 -4.64 16.80
N LEU A 71 -10.27 -5.67 17.43
CA LEU A 71 -11.10 -6.69 16.78
C LEU A 71 -12.39 -6.88 17.59
N PRO A 72 -13.55 -6.51 17.02
CA PRO A 72 -14.83 -6.76 17.66
C PRO A 72 -15.11 -8.25 17.86
N ALA A 73 -15.82 -8.61 18.92
CA ALA A 73 -16.22 -9.99 19.18
C ALA A 73 -17.04 -10.56 18.00
N GLY A 74 -16.77 -11.80 17.62
CA GLY A 74 -17.44 -12.49 16.53
C GLY A 74 -16.99 -12.04 15.12
N ALA A 75 -15.97 -11.21 15.02
CA ALA A 75 -15.38 -10.87 13.74
C ALA A 75 -14.70 -12.09 13.10
N LYS A 76 -14.66 -12.09 11.77
CA LYS A 76 -13.97 -13.06 10.93
C LYS A 76 -12.95 -12.34 10.06
N ILE A 77 -11.95 -13.07 9.60
CA ILE A 77 -10.94 -12.61 8.66
C ILE A 77 -11.12 -13.41 7.37
N ARG A 78 -11.23 -12.71 6.25
CA ARG A 78 -11.36 -13.30 4.92
C ARG A 78 -10.22 -12.84 4.04
N TYR A 79 -9.59 -13.78 3.37
CA TYR A 79 -8.56 -13.55 2.36
C TYR A 79 -9.17 -13.80 0.99
N ARG A 80 -9.09 -12.84 0.09
CA ARG A 80 -9.66 -12.94 -1.25
C ARG A 80 -8.76 -12.29 -2.31
N THR A 81 -8.85 -12.80 -3.52
CA THR A 81 -8.31 -12.16 -4.72
C THR A 81 -9.49 -11.78 -5.61
N MET A 82 -9.63 -10.49 -5.87
CA MET A 82 -10.85 -9.92 -6.47
C MET A 82 -12.09 -10.32 -5.65
N ASP A 83 -13.04 -11.02 -6.24
CA ASP A 83 -14.27 -11.55 -5.63
C ASP A 83 -14.16 -13.02 -5.13
N LYS A 84 -13.05 -13.68 -5.46
CA LYS A 84 -12.82 -15.07 -5.07
C LYS A 84 -12.20 -15.18 -3.68
N VAL A 85 -12.94 -15.79 -2.75
CA VAL A 85 -12.43 -16.13 -1.41
C VAL A 85 -11.40 -17.24 -1.52
N VAL A 86 -10.22 -17.01 -0.92
CA VAL A 86 -9.11 -17.98 -0.86
C VAL A 86 -9.19 -18.78 0.44
N SER A 87 -9.42 -18.09 1.55
CA SER A 87 -9.59 -18.69 2.87
C SER A 87 -10.28 -17.75 3.84
N GLU A 88 -10.84 -18.32 4.91
CA GLU A 88 -11.45 -17.58 6.01
C GLU A 88 -11.05 -18.18 7.36
N GLN A 89 -11.02 -17.34 8.38
CA GLN A 89 -10.78 -17.77 9.77
C GLN A 89 -11.52 -16.88 10.76
N ALA A 90 -11.71 -17.37 11.99
CA ALA A 90 -12.15 -16.52 13.08
C ALA A 90 -11.08 -15.50 13.44
N ALA A 91 -11.49 -14.28 13.78
CA ALA A 91 -10.57 -13.27 14.29
C ALA A 91 -10.28 -13.57 15.78
N VAL A 92 -9.05 -13.94 16.09
CA VAL A 92 -8.59 -14.25 17.45
C VAL A 92 -7.37 -13.39 17.77
N GLY A 93 -7.55 -12.45 18.70
CA GLY A 93 -6.50 -11.48 19.05
C GLY A 93 -6.28 -10.40 17.96
N THR A 94 -5.51 -9.38 18.29
CA THR A 94 -5.26 -8.24 17.41
C THR A 94 -4.05 -8.43 16.50
N THR A 95 -3.34 -9.53 16.63
CA THR A 95 -2.19 -9.90 15.76
C THR A 95 -2.37 -11.33 15.28
N TRP A 96 -2.08 -11.56 14.00
CA TRP A 96 -2.11 -12.91 13.40
C TRP A 96 -1.18 -13.00 12.22
N THR A 97 -0.95 -14.21 11.76
CA THR A 97 -0.16 -14.47 10.55
C THR A 97 -0.99 -15.24 9.53
N TRP A 98 -0.64 -15.08 8.27
CA TRP A 98 -1.19 -15.81 7.15
C TRP A 98 -0.06 -16.15 6.17
N THR A 99 -0.02 -17.39 5.71
CA THR A 99 0.95 -17.77 4.68
C THR A 99 0.39 -17.41 3.31
N ALA A 100 1.08 -16.54 2.59
CA ALA A 100 0.70 -16.17 1.23
C ALA A 100 0.72 -17.41 0.33
N PRO A 101 -0.26 -17.56 -0.60
CA PRO A 101 -0.23 -18.64 -1.58
C PRO A 101 1.05 -18.63 -2.42
N ALA A 102 1.39 -19.79 -3.00
CA ALA A 102 2.54 -19.95 -3.88
C ALA A 102 2.36 -19.27 -5.26
N THR A 103 1.18 -18.74 -5.56
CA THR A 103 0.90 -18.03 -6.80
C THR A 103 1.60 -16.68 -6.80
N ASP A 104 2.48 -16.48 -7.78
CA ASP A 104 3.22 -15.23 -7.93
C ASP A 104 2.38 -14.12 -8.62
N TYR A 105 2.80 -12.89 -8.45
CA TYR A 105 2.21 -11.70 -9.07
C TYR A 105 0.71 -11.55 -8.81
N THR A 106 0.31 -11.80 -7.58
CA THR A 106 -1.10 -11.76 -7.18
C THR A 106 -1.31 -10.80 -6.01
N GLY A 107 -2.32 -9.94 -6.13
CA GLY A 107 -2.81 -9.11 -5.03
C GLY A 107 -3.94 -9.80 -4.30
N TYR A 108 -3.94 -9.68 -2.98
CA TYR A 108 -4.99 -10.17 -2.11
C TYR A 108 -5.58 -9.00 -1.32
N LEU A 109 -6.86 -9.09 -1.02
CA LEU A 109 -7.51 -8.24 -0.03
C LEU A 109 -7.81 -9.08 1.21
N VAL A 110 -7.56 -8.50 2.36
CA VAL A 110 -7.82 -9.12 3.67
C VAL A 110 -8.86 -8.28 4.37
N ASP A 111 -10.06 -8.83 4.48
CA ASP A 111 -11.19 -8.17 5.11
C ASP A 111 -11.36 -8.70 6.54
N VAL A 112 -11.47 -7.79 7.50
CA VAL A 112 -12.08 -8.08 8.79
C VAL A 112 -13.55 -7.73 8.69
N TYR A 113 -14.44 -8.68 8.93
CA TYR A 113 -15.85 -8.50 8.72
C TYR A 113 -16.68 -9.23 9.81
N ARG A 114 -17.94 -8.89 9.89
CA ARG A 114 -18.96 -9.63 10.66
C ARG A 114 -20.20 -9.83 9.83
N THR A 115 -20.97 -10.87 10.17
CA THR A 115 -22.29 -11.11 9.57
C THR A 115 -23.36 -10.68 10.58
N LYS A 116 -24.30 -9.85 10.14
CA LYS A 116 -25.48 -9.47 10.92
C LYS A 116 -26.50 -10.63 10.95
N GLU A 117 -27.48 -10.57 11.86
CA GLU A 117 -28.54 -11.56 11.99
C GLU A 117 -29.33 -11.76 10.68
N ASN A 118 -29.49 -10.72 9.90
CA ASN A 118 -30.19 -10.75 8.60
C ASN A 118 -29.32 -11.27 7.44
N GLY A 119 -28.12 -11.80 7.74
CA GLY A 119 -27.20 -12.33 6.73
C GLY A 119 -26.31 -11.28 6.04
N THR A 120 -26.54 -9.97 6.26
CA THR A 120 -25.72 -8.93 5.66
C THR A 120 -24.30 -8.95 6.24
N GLU A 121 -23.30 -8.96 5.40
CA GLU A 121 -21.91 -8.80 5.80
C GLU A 121 -21.55 -7.33 5.98
N VAL A 122 -20.79 -7.02 7.02
CA VAL A 122 -20.26 -5.69 7.29
C VAL A 122 -18.75 -5.78 7.36
N ILE A 123 -18.06 -5.15 6.41
CA ILE A 123 -16.60 -5.02 6.41
C ILE A 123 -16.21 -3.95 7.41
N LEU A 124 -15.44 -4.32 8.41
CA LEU A 124 -14.96 -3.47 9.49
C LEU A 124 -13.58 -2.87 9.22
N GLY A 125 -12.79 -3.56 8.42
CA GLY A 125 -11.47 -3.11 7.98
C GLY A 125 -11.01 -3.94 6.80
N THR A 126 -10.21 -3.34 5.92
CA THR A 126 -9.59 -4.05 4.81
C THR A 126 -8.16 -3.58 4.60
N ILE A 127 -7.29 -4.49 4.19
CA ILE A 127 -5.93 -4.18 3.78
C ILE A 127 -5.56 -5.06 2.59
N ALA A 128 -4.72 -4.54 1.70
CA ALA A 128 -4.20 -5.33 0.61
C ALA A 128 -2.88 -6.01 0.99
N VAL A 129 -2.59 -7.12 0.32
CA VAL A 129 -1.31 -7.83 0.39
C VAL A 129 -0.85 -8.11 -1.03
N ASP A 130 0.33 -7.63 -1.37
CA ASP A 130 0.97 -7.93 -2.65
C ASP A 130 1.93 -9.10 -2.50
N VAL A 131 1.76 -10.09 -3.37
CA VAL A 131 2.67 -11.25 -3.46
C VAL A 131 3.42 -11.18 -4.78
N SER A 132 4.73 -10.94 -4.71
CA SER A 132 5.58 -10.82 -5.90
C SER A 132 7.02 -11.23 -5.58
N SER A 133 7.57 -12.15 -6.36
CA SER A 133 8.99 -12.50 -6.30
C SER A 133 9.90 -11.44 -6.91
N ASP A 134 9.34 -10.57 -7.76
CA ASP A 134 10.02 -9.47 -8.43
C ASP A 134 9.23 -8.17 -8.28
N TRP A 135 9.73 -7.27 -7.44
CA TRP A 135 9.09 -5.98 -7.17
C TRP A 135 8.98 -5.10 -8.42
N THR A 136 9.84 -5.29 -9.42
CA THR A 136 9.85 -4.50 -10.66
C THR A 136 8.70 -4.80 -11.59
N ARG A 137 7.98 -5.91 -11.37
CA ARG A 137 6.79 -6.30 -12.14
C ARG A 137 5.56 -5.45 -11.77
N PHE A 138 5.48 -5.02 -10.51
CA PHE A 138 4.40 -4.19 -9.98
C PHE A 138 4.97 -3.06 -9.10
N PRO A 139 5.83 -2.19 -9.65
CA PRO A 139 6.43 -1.13 -8.86
C PRO A 139 5.39 -0.08 -8.49
N ARG A 140 5.40 0.33 -7.22
CA ARG A 140 4.66 1.48 -6.72
C ARG A 140 5.63 2.44 -6.11
N TYR A 141 5.77 3.60 -6.75
CA TYR A 141 6.76 4.59 -6.39
C TYR A 141 6.20 5.65 -5.46
N GLY A 142 6.97 5.99 -4.45
CA GLY A 142 6.85 7.17 -3.65
C GLY A 142 8.16 7.93 -3.61
N PHE A 143 8.20 9.08 -2.94
CA PHE A 143 9.44 9.81 -2.75
C PHE A 143 9.49 10.50 -1.39
N VAL A 144 10.72 10.77 -0.94
CA VAL A 144 11.04 11.60 0.21
C VAL A 144 11.97 12.71 -0.23
N ALA A 145 11.79 13.93 0.33
CA ALA A 145 12.51 15.12 -0.11
C ALA A 145 13.01 15.99 1.03
N THR A 146 12.92 15.54 2.28
CA THR A 146 13.34 16.29 3.45
C THR A 146 14.29 15.45 4.29
N PHE A 147 15.51 15.95 4.47
CA PHE A 147 16.60 15.23 5.13
C PHE A 147 17.27 16.07 6.23
N ASP A 148 16.60 17.12 6.69
CA ASP A 148 17.10 18.07 7.68
C ASP A 148 16.97 17.54 9.12
N ALA A 149 17.36 18.37 10.09
CA ALA A 149 17.37 18.04 11.50
C ALA A 149 15.98 17.66 12.06
N SER A 150 14.88 18.08 11.45
CA SER A 150 13.52 17.72 11.88
C SER A 150 13.26 16.22 11.78
N LYS A 151 13.96 15.53 10.89
CA LYS A 151 13.88 14.09 10.67
C LYS A 151 14.72 13.26 11.66
N LYS A 152 15.53 13.91 12.49
CA LYS A 152 16.32 13.24 13.54
C LYS A 152 15.47 12.87 14.76
N VAL A 153 14.28 13.43 14.87
CA VAL A 153 13.35 13.13 15.98
C VAL A 153 12.91 11.66 15.87
N ASP A 154 12.99 10.95 16.99
CA ASP A 154 12.64 9.53 17.07
C ASP A 154 11.21 9.26 16.61
N GLY A 155 11.05 8.24 15.81
CA GLY A 155 9.77 7.79 15.30
C GLY A 155 9.19 8.59 14.13
N VAL A 156 9.80 9.71 13.72
CA VAL A 156 9.29 10.51 12.58
C VAL A 156 9.45 9.76 11.28
N ILE A 157 10.64 9.24 10.99
CA ILE A 157 10.93 8.48 9.77
C ILE A 157 10.13 7.17 9.76
N GLU A 158 10.08 6.49 10.90
CA GLU A 158 9.33 5.23 11.04
C GLU A 158 7.84 5.42 10.73
N LYS A 159 7.23 6.51 11.20
CA LYS A 159 5.81 6.82 10.92
C LYS A 159 5.57 7.14 9.43
N GLU A 160 6.47 7.91 8.81
CA GLU A 160 6.38 8.20 7.38
C GLU A 160 6.49 6.94 6.54
N MET A 161 7.45 6.08 6.85
CA MET A 161 7.65 4.83 6.12
C MET A 161 6.52 3.82 6.38
N ALA A 162 6.00 3.75 7.60
CA ALA A 162 4.83 2.93 7.91
C ALA A 162 3.58 3.38 7.12
N PHE A 163 3.40 4.69 6.92
CA PHE A 163 2.32 5.22 6.08
C PHE A 163 2.50 4.80 4.61
N LEU A 164 3.71 4.94 4.06
CA LEU A 164 4.00 4.50 2.69
C LEU A 164 3.85 2.98 2.53
N ASN A 165 4.26 2.20 3.54
CA ASN A 165 4.05 0.75 3.57
C ASN A 165 2.56 0.40 3.49
N ARG A 166 1.74 1.08 4.28
CA ARG A 166 0.27 0.90 4.25
C ARG A 166 -0.34 1.24 2.88
N CYS A 167 0.27 2.17 2.14
CA CYS A 167 -0.12 2.52 0.78
C CYS A 167 0.51 1.59 -0.27
N HIS A 168 1.17 0.51 0.14
CA HIS A 168 1.85 -0.46 -0.73
C HIS A 168 2.95 0.13 -1.62
N ILE A 169 3.55 1.25 -1.20
CA ILE A 169 4.73 1.81 -1.86
C ILE A 169 5.90 0.85 -1.60
N ASN A 170 6.48 0.32 -2.66
CA ASN A 170 7.58 -0.63 -2.59
C ASN A 170 8.90 -0.11 -3.15
N GLY A 171 8.91 1.08 -3.75
CA GLY A 171 10.08 1.81 -4.21
C GLY A 171 10.01 3.27 -3.79
N VAL A 172 10.98 3.76 -3.02
CA VAL A 172 11.01 5.12 -2.52
C VAL A 172 12.21 5.87 -3.07
N GLN A 173 11.94 6.93 -3.84
CA GLN A 173 12.96 7.78 -4.40
C GLN A 173 13.34 8.89 -3.42
N PHE A 174 14.64 9.14 -3.30
CA PHE A 174 15.21 10.26 -2.55
C PHE A 174 15.34 11.44 -3.50
N GLN A 175 14.43 12.40 -3.38
CA GLN A 175 14.39 13.58 -4.24
C GLN A 175 15.34 14.66 -3.70
N ASP A 176 16.14 15.23 -4.60
CA ASP A 176 17.04 16.37 -4.31
C ASP A 176 17.93 16.19 -3.07
N TRP A 177 18.35 14.97 -2.81
CA TRP A 177 19.23 14.64 -1.67
C TRP A 177 20.71 14.93 -1.93
N HIS A 178 21.08 15.11 -3.21
CA HIS A 178 22.45 15.14 -3.67
C HIS A 178 23.10 16.52 -3.46
N ASN A 179 24.39 16.52 -3.14
CA ASN A 179 25.16 17.75 -2.92
C ASN A 179 25.32 18.59 -4.19
N LYS A 180 25.71 17.94 -5.29
CA LYS A 180 25.79 18.52 -6.63
C LYS A 180 25.26 17.55 -7.66
N HIS A 181 24.79 18.05 -8.80
CA HIS A 181 24.25 17.20 -9.87
C HIS A 181 25.20 16.07 -10.31
N HIS A 182 26.49 16.36 -10.41
CA HIS A 182 27.52 15.40 -10.81
C HIS A 182 28.24 14.74 -9.64
N TRP A 183 28.00 15.17 -8.41
CA TRP A 183 28.62 14.65 -7.20
C TRP A 183 27.59 14.56 -6.08
N PRO A 184 26.88 13.45 -5.99
CA PRO A 184 25.72 13.36 -5.10
C PRO A 184 26.08 13.31 -3.60
N LEU A 185 27.27 12.81 -3.24
CA LEU A 185 27.67 12.66 -1.85
C LEU A 185 28.16 13.99 -1.28
N GLY A 186 27.80 14.30 -0.04
CA GLY A 186 28.54 15.25 0.78
C GLY A 186 29.83 14.59 1.27
N GLY A 187 30.97 15.23 1.01
CA GLY A 187 32.28 14.67 1.29
C GLY A 187 32.79 13.69 0.23
N THR A 188 33.49 12.66 0.64
CA THR A 188 33.99 11.60 -0.24
C THR A 188 33.36 10.26 0.11
N ARG A 189 33.60 9.26 -0.75
CA ARG A 189 33.12 7.89 -0.50
C ARG A 189 33.70 7.29 0.79
N GLU A 190 34.92 7.61 1.12
CA GLU A 190 35.65 7.15 2.29
C GLU A 190 35.28 7.95 3.55
N HIS A 191 34.93 9.24 3.36
CA HIS A 191 34.61 10.18 4.43
C HIS A 191 33.40 11.00 4.04
N LEU A 192 32.20 10.54 4.44
CA LEU A 192 30.98 11.29 4.23
C LEU A 192 30.89 12.45 5.22
N ASP A 193 30.48 13.60 4.75
CA ASP A 193 30.14 14.72 5.62
C ASP A 193 28.92 14.34 6.49
N GLU A 194 28.93 14.71 7.75
CA GLU A 194 27.78 14.51 8.63
C GLU A 194 26.57 15.35 8.17
N VAL A 195 26.86 16.55 7.69
CA VAL A 195 25.87 17.51 7.15
C VAL A 195 26.44 18.16 5.91
N TYR A 196 25.64 18.25 4.87
CA TYR A 196 26.01 18.98 3.65
C TYR A 196 24.82 19.78 3.13
N LYS A 197 25.03 20.60 2.11
CA LYS A 197 23.98 21.32 1.40
C LYS A 197 23.60 20.57 0.13
N ASP A 198 22.30 20.43 -0.10
CA ASP A 198 21.80 19.89 -1.38
C ASP A 198 21.85 20.96 -2.49
N ILE A 199 21.40 20.59 -3.69
CA ILE A 199 21.35 21.47 -4.87
C ILE A 199 20.46 22.71 -4.68
N ALA A 200 19.54 22.68 -3.74
CA ALA A 200 18.67 23.80 -3.37
C ALA A 200 19.16 24.54 -2.11
N ASN A 201 20.40 24.29 -1.68
CA ASN A 201 21.02 24.89 -0.51
C ASN A 201 20.34 24.54 0.84
N ARG A 202 19.60 23.40 0.90
CA ARG A 202 19.00 22.88 2.13
C ARG A 202 19.98 21.95 2.85
N GLU A 203 19.86 21.86 4.17
CA GLU A 203 20.67 20.91 4.95
C GLU A 203 20.21 19.48 4.74
N VAL A 204 21.16 18.60 4.50
CA VAL A 204 21.00 17.16 4.44
C VAL A 204 21.91 16.52 5.48
N TYR A 205 21.31 15.76 6.38
CA TYR A 205 22.03 14.98 7.39
C TYR A 205 22.22 13.56 6.86
N THR A 206 23.46 13.12 6.75
CA THR A 206 23.83 11.79 6.24
C THR A 206 23.19 10.68 7.09
N GLU A 207 23.09 10.85 8.40
CA GLU A 207 22.42 9.90 9.29
C GLU A 207 20.92 9.77 8.99
N VAL A 208 20.25 10.87 8.60
CA VAL A 208 18.84 10.87 8.21
C VAL A 208 18.64 10.06 6.93
N VAL A 209 19.50 10.29 5.93
CA VAL A 209 19.46 9.49 4.67
C VAL A 209 19.65 8.00 4.98
N LYS A 210 20.64 7.64 5.81
CA LYS A 210 20.89 6.25 6.22
C LYS A 210 19.70 5.66 6.98
N LYS A 211 19.07 6.43 7.86
CA LYS A 211 17.91 6.00 8.64
C LYS A 211 16.70 5.71 7.74
N TYR A 212 16.43 6.57 6.75
CA TYR A 212 15.40 6.29 5.74
C TYR A 212 15.67 4.97 5.00
N ILE A 213 16.91 4.75 4.52
CA ILE A 213 17.30 3.53 3.81
C ILE A 213 17.06 2.30 4.70
N SER A 214 17.56 2.32 5.94
CA SER A 214 17.42 1.18 6.85
C SER A 214 15.95 0.88 7.20
N THR A 215 15.14 1.91 7.42
CA THR A 215 13.70 1.76 7.71
C THR A 215 12.95 1.22 6.50
N GLN A 216 13.21 1.72 5.29
CA GLN A 216 12.63 1.21 4.05
C GLN A 216 12.97 -0.28 3.85
N HIS A 217 14.23 -0.64 4.02
CA HIS A 217 14.66 -2.04 3.86
C HIS A 217 14.00 -2.97 4.89
N SER A 218 13.79 -2.53 6.12
CA SER A 218 13.09 -3.32 7.14
C SER A 218 11.62 -3.59 6.78
N LEU A 219 11.01 -2.71 5.99
CA LEU A 219 9.65 -2.85 5.47
C LEU A 219 9.58 -3.53 4.08
N GLY A 220 10.69 -4.06 3.57
CA GLY A 220 10.75 -4.70 2.26
C GLY A 220 10.74 -3.74 1.07
N MET A 221 10.80 -2.43 1.31
CA MET A 221 10.86 -1.41 0.27
C MET A 221 12.25 -1.30 -0.35
N LYS A 222 12.34 -0.73 -1.55
CA LYS A 222 13.59 -0.39 -2.24
C LYS A 222 13.86 1.09 -2.13
N SER A 223 15.11 1.44 -1.86
CA SER A 223 15.58 2.83 -1.83
C SER A 223 16.21 3.18 -3.18
N MET A 224 15.72 4.24 -3.80
CA MET A 224 16.20 4.72 -5.09
C MET A 224 16.77 6.12 -4.91
N LEU A 225 18.06 6.26 -5.10
CA LEU A 225 18.72 7.54 -4.99
C LEU A 225 18.63 8.26 -6.34
N TYR A 226 17.89 9.37 -6.38
CA TYR A 226 17.83 10.23 -7.54
C TYR A 226 19.21 10.80 -7.83
N ASN A 227 19.61 10.78 -9.09
CA ASN A 227 20.84 11.39 -9.58
C ASN A 227 20.61 11.98 -10.97
N LEU A 228 21.01 13.22 -11.17
CA LEU A 228 20.96 13.89 -12.44
C LEU A 228 22.28 13.67 -13.17
N CYS A 229 22.27 12.78 -14.18
CA CYS A 229 23.46 12.49 -14.96
C CYS A 229 23.60 13.39 -16.20
N ILE A 230 22.61 14.20 -16.52
CA ILE A 230 22.58 15.06 -17.72
C ILE A 230 22.55 16.51 -17.26
N GLY A 231 23.50 17.27 -17.71
CA GLY A 231 23.54 18.72 -17.57
C GLY A 231 24.33 19.21 -16.35
N ALA A 232 25.34 19.86 -16.67
CA ALA A 232 25.93 20.99 -15.95
C ALA A 232 26.57 21.88 -16.98
#